data_05466b54835b5c26b0d0029caa5aa137
#
_entry.id   05466b54835b5c26b0d0029caa5aa137
#
_cell.length_a   1.000
_cell.length_b   1.000
_cell.length_c   1.000
_cell.angle_alpha   90.00
_cell.angle_beta   90.00
_cell.angle_gamma   90.00
#
_symmetry.space_group_name_H-M   'P 1'
#
loop_
_entity.id
_entity.type
_entity.pdbx_description
1 polymer ?
#
loop_
_entity_poly.entity_id
_entity_poly.type
_entity_poly.pdbx_seq_one_letter_code
_entity_poly.pdbx_strand_id
1 'polypeptide(L)'
;MNNFDDLFTAGGEKNETKSERSFNKEEWAAKKQQERADAFELLDTATKEAVENCETFRDYLLVQSRFGRYSVSNALLIAYQNNEATYLADFETWKEKGVFVQRGEKAITLLEPGNEFTREDGTTGFSVNVKRMFDVSQTNSQRNYSRREPDERRVLKALIASSPCDIRMTNELEGNVCARYVPEDDAIYIRQGLDGYDIFRSLSQEIVIANFAKDGVSREDCSFTAYCASYILCERSGFDTGDYNFEKAPDRFKEAEPKTIRGQLDKIRDSANEVSQDMRRAMEEQQKAKPTEDINELLIKAIEAPTKKEKRKADREGR
;
A
#
# COMPACT_ATOMS: atom_id res chain seq x y z
N MET A 1 -43.19 57.59 -36.64
CA MET A 1 -41.94 57.53 -35.87
C MET A 1 -42.20 56.72 -34.63
N ASN A 2 -41.74 55.48 -34.57
CA ASN A 2 -41.92 54.63 -33.42
C ASN A 2 -40.79 54.93 -32.49
N ASN A 3 -41.14 55.49 -31.34
CA ASN A 3 -40.19 55.74 -30.24
C ASN A 3 -40.03 54.44 -29.41
N PHE A 4 -38.83 53.93 -29.34
CA PHE A 4 -38.51 52.72 -28.57
C PHE A 4 -37.86 53.06 -27.23
N ASP A 5 -37.88 54.32 -26.75
CA ASP A 5 -37.25 54.77 -25.51
C ASP A 5 -37.83 54.10 -24.28
N ASP A 6 -39.05 53.62 -24.33
CA ASP A 6 -39.75 52.88 -23.28
C ASP A 6 -39.18 51.45 -23.04
N LEU A 7 -38.44 50.91 -24.02
CA LEU A 7 -37.77 49.63 -23.82
C LEU A 7 -36.52 49.71 -22.90
N PHE A 8 -36.00 50.89 -22.68
CA PHE A 8 -34.83 51.13 -21.84
C PHE A 8 -35.15 51.71 -20.45
N THR A 9 -36.40 52.04 -20.20
CA THR A 9 -36.85 52.60 -18.91
C THR A 9 -37.50 51.58 -17.98
N ALA A 10 -37.73 50.35 -18.42
CA ALA A 10 -38.20 49.25 -17.59
C ALA A 10 -37.02 48.46 -16.95
N GLY A 11 -36.07 49.18 -16.39
CA GLY A 11 -35.04 48.61 -15.52
C GLY A 11 -35.59 48.44 -14.12
N GLY A 12 -36.21 47.27 -13.85
CA GLY A 12 -36.69 46.94 -12.53
C GLY A 12 -35.55 47.04 -11.50
N GLU A 13 -35.95 47.52 -10.35
CA GLU A 13 -35.16 47.53 -9.11
C GLU A 13 -34.41 46.18 -8.96
N LYS A 14 -33.11 46.16 -9.28
CA LYS A 14 -32.23 45.07 -8.88
C LYS A 14 -32.18 45.16 -7.36
N ASN A 15 -32.79 44.18 -6.69
CA ASN A 15 -32.50 43.85 -5.32
C ASN A 15 -31.01 43.69 -5.16
N GLU A 16 -30.34 44.77 -4.77
CA GLU A 16 -28.96 44.75 -4.23
C GLU A 16 -29.01 44.14 -2.84
N THR A 17 -28.97 42.79 -2.80
CA THR A 17 -28.65 42.04 -1.59
C THR A 17 -27.83 40.82 -1.93
N LYS A 18 -26.75 40.99 -2.67
CA LYS A 18 -25.54 40.21 -2.48
C LYS A 18 -24.49 41.16 -1.97
N SER A 19 -24.38 41.25 -0.63
CA SER A 19 -23.20 41.83 -0.02
C SER A 19 -21.99 41.14 -0.66
N GLU A 20 -21.23 41.86 -1.45
CA GLU A 20 -19.86 41.50 -1.79
C GLU A 20 -19.14 41.37 -0.45
N ARG A 21 -19.08 40.15 0.08
CA ARG A 21 -18.14 39.84 1.16
C ARG A 21 -16.77 40.10 0.61
N SER A 22 -16.20 41.27 0.87
CA SER A 22 -14.80 41.55 0.57
C SER A 22 -13.97 40.41 1.16
N PHE A 23 -13.14 39.79 0.32
CA PHE A 23 -12.26 38.69 0.73
C PHE A 23 -11.37 39.19 1.87
N ASN A 24 -11.66 38.76 3.11
CA ASN A 24 -10.83 39.07 4.28
C ASN A 24 -9.69 38.04 4.36
N LYS A 25 -8.50 38.45 3.97
CA LYS A 25 -7.28 37.60 3.95
C LYS A 25 -6.95 37.08 5.37
N GLU A 26 -7.16 37.86 6.39
CA GLU A 26 -6.87 37.46 7.79
C GLU A 26 -7.84 36.39 8.29
N GLU A 27 -9.14 36.58 8.07
CA GLU A 27 -10.15 35.58 8.42
C GLU A 27 -9.92 34.28 7.65
N TRP A 28 -9.56 34.37 6.37
CA TRP A 28 -9.25 33.18 5.56
C TRP A 28 -8.01 32.45 6.10
N ALA A 29 -6.94 33.19 6.46
CA ALA A 29 -5.73 32.62 7.02
C ALA A 29 -6.00 31.94 8.38
N ALA A 30 -6.75 32.61 9.26
CA ALA A 30 -7.16 32.07 10.56
C ALA A 30 -8.00 30.79 10.39
N LYS A 31 -8.96 30.78 9.46
CA LYS A 31 -9.76 29.59 9.16
C LYS A 31 -8.89 28.44 8.65
N LYS A 32 -7.93 28.70 7.77
CA LYS A 32 -7.00 27.66 7.26
C LYS A 32 -6.07 27.14 8.36
N GLN A 33 -5.66 27.99 9.28
CA GLN A 33 -4.88 27.58 10.43
C GLN A 33 -5.70 26.67 11.36
N GLN A 34 -6.96 27.02 11.62
CA GLN A 34 -7.86 26.19 12.44
C GLN A 34 -8.12 24.84 11.76
N GLU A 35 -8.44 24.80 10.46
CA GLU A 35 -8.63 23.54 9.72
C GLU A 35 -7.41 22.60 9.84
N ARG A 36 -6.20 23.16 9.84
CA ARG A 36 -4.96 22.39 10.05
C ARG A 36 -4.85 21.86 11.47
N ALA A 37 -5.12 22.71 12.46
CA ALA A 37 -5.08 22.31 13.87
C ALA A 37 -6.06 21.17 14.13
N ASP A 38 -7.30 21.29 13.67
CA ASP A 38 -8.35 20.27 13.80
C ASP A 38 -7.92 18.95 13.12
N ALA A 39 -7.27 19.04 11.94
CA ALA A 39 -6.81 17.85 11.22
C ALA A 39 -5.63 17.15 11.93
N PHE A 40 -4.75 17.89 12.60
CA PHE A 40 -3.67 17.29 13.40
C PHE A 40 -4.20 16.69 14.70
N GLU A 41 -5.17 17.30 15.36
CA GLU A 41 -5.86 16.73 16.51
C GLU A 41 -6.58 15.43 16.14
N LEU A 42 -7.27 15.43 14.99
CA LEU A 42 -7.90 14.24 14.43
C LEU A 42 -6.85 13.13 14.15
N LEU A 43 -5.68 13.50 13.61
CA LEU A 43 -4.59 12.54 13.36
C LEU A 43 -4.05 11.93 14.66
N ASP A 44 -3.86 12.75 15.70
CA ASP A 44 -3.37 12.24 16.99
C ASP A 44 -4.40 11.30 17.64
N THR A 45 -5.69 11.63 17.54
CA THR A 45 -6.80 10.75 17.95
C THR A 45 -6.79 9.44 17.17
N ALA A 46 -6.76 9.52 15.83
CA ALA A 46 -6.72 8.36 14.95
C ALA A 46 -5.48 7.47 15.22
N THR A 47 -4.34 8.09 15.56
CA THR A 47 -3.10 7.36 15.88
C THR A 47 -3.26 6.55 17.16
N LYS A 48 -3.85 7.14 18.22
CA LYS A 48 -4.05 6.45 19.50
C LYS A 48 -5.07 5.32 19.36
N GLU A 49 -6.19 5.57 18.69
CA GLU A 49 -7.25 4.59 18.50
C GLU A 49 -6.79 3.39 17.64
N ALA A 50 -5.98 3.65 16.60
CA ALA A 50 -5.45 2.59 15.75
C ALA A 50 -4.59 1.55 16.49
N VAL A 51 -4.03 1.90 17.65
CA VAL A 51 -3.18 1.00 18.47
C VAL A 51 -3.82 0.63 19.81
N GLU A 52 -5.07 1.01 20.05
CA GLU A 52 -5.77 0.79 21.31
C GLU A 52 -6.07 -0.69 21.54
N ASN A 53 -6.43 -1.41 20.47
CA ASN A 53 -6.72 -2.83 20.53
C ASN A 53 -6.29 -3.55 19.23
N CYS A 54 -6.37 -4.88 19.23
CA CYS A 54 -5.93 -5.71 18.12
C CYS A 54 -6.79 -5.54 16.85
N GLU A 55 -8.06 -5.19 16.99
CA GLU A 55 -8.99 -5.03 15.87
C GLU A 55 -8.70 -3.71 15.12
N THR A 56 -8.62 -2.59 15.86
CA THR A 56 -8.29 -1.28 15.27
C THR A 56 -6.89 -1.27 14.67
N PHE A 57 -5.93 -2.01 15.27
CA PHE A 57 -4.60 -2.16 14.72
C PHE A 57 -4.62 -2.94 13.40
N ARG A 58 -5.39 -4.04 13.33
CA ARG A 58 -5.59 -4.81 12.10
C ARG A 58 -6.25 -3.96 11.02
N ASP A 59 -7.28 -3.18 11.34
CA ASP A 59 -7.98 -2.29 10.43
C ASP A 59 -7.02 -1.25 9.82
N TYR A 60 -6.15 -0.65 10.64
CA TYR A 60 -5.11 0.24 10.15
C TYR A 60 -4.17 -0.47 9.15
N LEU A 61 -3.65 -1.66 9.49
CA LEU A 61 -2.77 -2.42 8.60
C LEU A 61 -3.47 -2.79 7.28
N LEU A 62 -4.76 -3.14 7.35
CA LEU A 62 -5.58 -3.46 6.20
C LEU A 62 -5.78 -2.23 5.29
N VAL A 63 -6.05 -1.06 5.88
CA VAL A 63 -6.09 0.21 5.14
C VAL A 63 -4.72 0.52 4.53
N GLN A 64 -3.63 0.41 5.28
CA GLN A 64 -2.28 0.65 4.77
C GLN A 64 -1.90 -0.34 3.64
N SER A 65 -2.43 -1.55 3.65
CA SER A 65 -2.21 -2.51 2.56
C SER A 65 -2.87 -2.04 1.26
N ARG A 66 -4.08 -1.53 1.31
CA ARG A 66 -4.84 -0.98 0.17
C ARG A 66 -4.27 0.35 -0.33
N PHE A 67 -3.85 1.20 0.58
CA PHE A 67 -3.37 2.55 0.32
C PHE A 67 -1.85 2.68 0.49
N GLY A 68 -1.07 1.77 -0.08
CA GLY A 68 0.38 1.70 0.07
C GLY A 68 1.15 2.96 -0.37
N ARG A 69 0.56 3.81 -1.22
CA ARG A 69 1.16 5.09 -1.65
C ARG A 69 0.92 6.24 -0.67
N TYR A 70 -0.04 6.10 0.24
CA TYR A 70 -0.31 7.12 1.25
C TYR A 70 0.68 7.01 2.40
N SER A 71 0.94 8.15 3.04
CA SER A 71 1.70 8.20 4.29
C SER A 71 0.95 7.47 5.40
N VAL A 72 1.67 7.07 6.45
CA VAL A 72 1.07 6.52 7.68
C VAL A 72 0.01 7.46 8.24
N SER A 73 0.29 8.77 8.27
CA SER A 73 -0.68 9.76 8.76
C SER A 73 -2.00 9.71 7.98
N ASN A 74 -1.94 9.60 6.66
CA ASN A 74 -3.14 9.51 5.85
C ASN A 74 -3.83 8.15 5.96
N ALA A 75 -3.08 7.05 6.06
CA ALA A 75 -3.66 5.72 6.29
C ALA A 75 -4.38 5.64 7.64
N LEU A 76 -3.84 6.25 8.69
CA LEU A 76 -4.48 6.38 9.99
C LEU A 76 -5.77 7.21 9.92
N LEU A 77 -5.72 8.36 9.24
CA LEU A 77 -6.91 9.19 9.02
C LEU A 77 -7.99 8.45 8.22
N ILE A 78 -7.62 7.65 7.22
CA ILE A 78 -8.56 6.83 6.46
C ILE A 78 -9.14 5.74 7.35
N ALA A 79 -8.32 4.98 8.06
CA ALA A 79 -8.77 3.90 8.93
C ALA A 79 -9.77 4.38 9.98
N TYR A 80 -9.49 5.54 10.57
CA TYR A 80 -10.35 6.15 11.58
C TYR A 80 -11.70 6.63 11.04
N GLN A 81 -11.72 7.23 9.84
CA GLN A 81 -12.92 7.84 9.27
C GLN A 81 -13.74 6.87 8.41
N ASN A 82 -13.07 5.92 7.73
CA ASN A 82 -13.69 4.86 6.91
C ASN A 82 -12.69 3.73 6.66
N ASN A 83 -12.64 2.74 7.55
CA ASN A 83 -11.73 1.59 7.44
C ASN A 83 -12.03 0.66 6.25
N GLU A 84 -13.21 0.77 5.64
CA GLU A 84 -13.60 0.01 4.45
C GLU A 84 -13.26 0.72 3.13
N ALA A 85 -12.74 1.94 3.17
CA ALA A 85 -12.38 2.69 1.98
C ALA A 85 -11.46 1.89 1.05
N THR A 86 -11.70 2.01 -0.27
CA THR A 86 -10.97 1.26 -1.30
C THR A 86 -10.38 2.14 -2.39
N TYR A 87 -11.04 3.24 -2.72
CA TYR A 87 -10.59 4.16 -3.76
C TYR A 87 -11.05 5.59 -3.47
N LEU A 88 -10.11 6.46 -3.18
CA LEU A 88 -10.36 7.85 -2.82
C LEU A 88 -10.11 8.79 -3.99
N ALA A 89 -11.02 9.75 -4.18
CA ALA A 89 -10.79 10.92 -5.01
C ALA A 89 -11.50 12.14 -4.40
N ASP A 90 -11.05 13.34 -4.77
CA ASP A 90 -11.75 14.56 -4.41
C ASP A 90 -13.02 14.74 -5.24
N PHE A 91 -13.86 15.69 -4.84
CA PHE A 91 -15.15 15.94 -5.43
C PHE A 91 -15.05 16.28 -6.94
N GLU A 92 -14.07 17.11 -7.32
CA GLU A 92 -13.89 17.51 -8.71
C GLU A 92 -13.42 16.33 -9.58
N THR A 93 -12.47 15.52 -9.06
CA THR A 93 -12.02 14.31 -9.76
C THR A 93 -13.16 13.31 -9.98
N TRP A 94 -14.06 13.14 -9.00
CA TRP A 94 -15.24 12.29 -9.19
C TRP A 94 -16.15 12.83 -10.28
N LYS A 95 -16.42 14.14 -10.24
CA LYS A 95 -17.25 14.83 -11.24
C LYS A 95 -16.68 14.73 -12.67
N GLU A 96 -15.36 14.89 -12.82
CA GLU A 96 -14.67 14.72 -14.11
C GLU A 96 -14.82 13.30 -14.66
N LYS A 97 -14.89 12.30 -13.79
CA LYS A 97 -15.15 10.90 -14.17
C LYS A 97 -16.63 10.58 -14.44
N GLY A 98 -17.52 11.58 -14.35
CA GLY A 98 -18.96 11.38 -14.46
C GLY A 98 -19.59 10.62 -13.30
N VAL A 99 -18.91 10.58 -12.13
CA VAL A 99 -19.35 9.93 -10.91
C VAL A 99 -19.69 11.01 -9.89
N PHE A 100 -20.80 10.86 -9.17
CA PHE A 100 -21.29 11.86 -8.25
C PHE A 100 -21.29 11.35 -6.81
N VAL A 101 -20.75 12.17 -5.91
CA VAL A 101 -20.82 11.92 -4.47
C VAL A 101 -22.28 12.03 -4.01
N GLN A 102 -22.74 11.09 -3.21
CA GLN A 102 -24.10 11.03 -2.71
C GLN A 102 -24.38 12.16 -1.72
N ARG A 103 -25.62 12.61 -1.70
CA ARG A 103 -26.01 13.71 -0.80
C ARG A 103 -25.94 13.28 0.66
N GLY A 104 -25.27 14.09 1.48
CA GLY A 104 -25.13 13.85 2.91
C GLY A 104 -23.85 13.11 3.31
N GLU A 105 -23.06 12.65 2.34
CA GLU A 105 -21.77 12.00 2.60
C GLU A 105 -20.78 12.98 3.23
N LYS A 106 -20.01 12.45 4.19
CA LYS A 106 -18.95 13.19 4.87
C LYS A 106 -17.61 12.91 4.20
N ALA A 107 -16.91 13.97 3.84
CA ALA A 107 -15.58 13.85 3.25
C ALA A 107 -14.57 13.29 4.26
N ILE A 108 -13.71 12.41 3.79
CA ILE A 108 -12.54 11.91 4.50
C ILE A 108 -11.47 13.01 4.49
N THR A 109 -11.04 13.44 5.67
CA THR A 109 -10.00 14.46 5.84
C THR A 109 -8.63 13.81 5.70
N LEU A 110 -7.81 14.35 4.78
CA LEU A 110 -6.43 13.94 4.58
C LEU A 110 -5.48 15.13 4.64
N LEU A 111 -4.19 14.85 4.78
CA LEU A 111 -3.11 15.83 4.79
C LEU A 111 -2.30 15.68 3.51
N GLU A 112 -2.04 16.78 2.81
CA GLU A 112 -1.14 16.78 1.66
C GLU A 112 -0.04 17.83 1.84
N PRO A 113 1.16 17.60 1.26
CA PRO A 113 2.21 18.60 1.26
C PRO A 113 1.71 19.87 0.55
N GLY A 114 1.92 21.00 1.18
CA GLY A 114 1.66 22.32 0.61
C GLY A 114 2.96 22.95 0.08
N ASN A 115 3.01 24.28 0.12
CA ASN A 115 4.15 25.03 -0.36
C ASN A 115 5.38 24.81 0.51
N GLU A 116 6.52 24.77 -0.15
CA GLU A 116 7.84 24.79 0.50
C GLU A 116 8.07 26.14 1.19
N PHE A 117 8.69 26.12 2.35
CA PHE A 117 9.13 27.31 3.06
C PHE A 117 10.47 27.08 3.77
N THR A 118 11.24 28.13 3.94
CA THR A 118 12.49 28.08 4.69
C THR A 118 12.22 28.45 6.14
N ARG A 119 12.68 27.60 7.09
CA ARG A 119 12.62 27.87 8.53
C ARG A 119 13.66 28.89 8.93
N GLU A 120 13.53 29.43 10.14
CA GLU A 120 14.49 30.40 10.70
C GLU A 120 15.89 29.83 10.86
N ASP A 121 16.04 28.51 11.02
CA ASP A 121 17.31 27.79 11.08
C ASP A 121 17.92 27.48 9.69
N GLY A 122 17.30 27.99 8.61
CA GLY A 122 17.75 27.78 7.23
C GLY A 122 17.33 26.44 6.62
N THR A 123 16.66 25.56 7.37
CA THR A 123 16.17 24.29 6.82
C THR A 123 14.87 24.48 6.03
N THR A 124 14.70 23.65 5.02
CA THR A 124 13.47 23.61 4.21
C THR A 124 12.38 22.84 4.91
N GLY A 125 11.17 23.37 4.88
CA GLY A 125 9.96 22.71 5.33
C GLY A 125 8.85 22.79 4.29
N PHE A 126 7.85 21.93 4.44
CA PHE A 126 6.62 22.00 3.64
C PHE A 126 5.46 22.37 4.55
N SER A 127 4.63 23.30 4.08
CA SER A 127 3.34 23.52 4.71
C SER A 127 2.44 22.29 4.52
N VAL A 128 1.43 22.13 5.35
CA VAL A 128 0.47 21.03 5.22
C VAL A 128 -0.88 21.63 4.86
N ASN A 129 -1.51 21.09 3.83
CA ASN A 129 -2.87 21.42 3.44
C ASN A 129 -3.84 20.31 3.83
N VAL A 130 -5.05 20.69 4.16
CA VAL A 130 -6.14 19.75 4.41
C VAL A 130 -6.85 19.47 3.09
N LYS A 131 -6.97 18.20 2.74
CA LYS A 131 -7.68 17.72 1.55
C LYS A 131 -8.91 16.94 1.94
N ARG A 132 -10.01 17.16 1.22
CA ARG A 132 -11.28 16.46 1.41
C ARG A 132 -11.47 15.44 0.28
N MET A 133 -11.55 14.17 0.65
CA MET A 133 -11.68 13.06 -0.27
C MET A 133 -12.96 12.29 0.01
N PHE A 134 -13.44 11.56 -0.99
CA PHE A 134 -14.58 10.66 -0.87
C PHE A 134 -14.21 9.30 -1.41
N ASP A 135 -14.60 8.25 -0.72
CA ASP A 135 -14.43 6.89 -1.21
C ASP A 135 -15.47 6.57 -2.30
N VAL A 136 -15.14 5.62 -3.16
CA VAL A 136 -16.04 5.14 -4.20
C VAL A 136 -17.38 4.67 -3.65
N SER A 137 -17.43 4.09 -2.45
CA SER A 137 -18.66 3.68 -1.77
C SER A 137 -19.60 4.84 -1.43
N GLN A 138 -19.06 6.05 -1.31
CA GLN A 138 -19.82 7.29 -1.06
C GLN A 138 -20.35 7.92 -2.35
N THR A 139 -20.24 7.23 -3.47
CA THR A 139 -20.64 7.73 -4.79
C THR A 139 -21.75 6.88 -5.41
N ASN A 140 -22.31 7.35 -6.51
CA ASN A 140 -23.23 6.56 -7.32
C ASN A 140 -22.54 5.54 -8.24
N SER A 141 -21.24 5.30 -8.07
CA SER A 141 -20.50 4.30 -8.85
C SER A 141 -20.96 2.89 -8.51
N GLN A 142 -21.16 2.05 -9.54
CA GLN A 142 -21.47 0.63 -9.37
C GLN A 142 -20.20 -0.25 -9.39
N ARG A 143 -19.01 0.36 -9.33
CA ARG A 143 -17.76 -0.41 -9.33
C ARG A 143 -17.55 -1.10 -7.99
N ASN A 144 -17.71 -2.42 -7.98
CA ASN A 144 -17.28 -3.26 -6.89
C ASN A 144 -15.80 -3.58 -7.07
N TYR A 145 -14.99 -3.21 -6.09
CA TYR A 145 -13.61 -3.66 -6.01
C TYR A 145 -13.61 -5.08 -5.42
N SER A 146 -13.64 -6.09 -6.29
CA SER A 146 -13.43 -7.46 -5.85
C SER A 146 -11.92 -7.74 -5.75
N ARG A 147 -11.51 -8.36 -4.64
CA ARG A 147 -10.17 -8.91 -4.49
C ARG A 147 -9.99 -10.00 -5.56
N ARG A 148 -8.91 -9.92 -6.33
CA ARG A 148 -8.57 -10.99 -7.28
C ARG A 148 -7.86 -12.10 -6.52
N GLU A 149 -8.19 -13.34 -6.86
CA GLU A 149 -7.39 -14.46 -6.39
C GLU A 149 -5.95 -14.34 -6.92
N PRO A 150 -4.95 -14.61 -6.07
CA PRO A 150 -3.56 -14.49 -6.46
C PRO A 150 -3.20 -15.58 -7.49
N ASP A 151 -2.42 -15.22 -8.49
CA ASP A 151 -1.58 -16.19 -9.18
C ASP A 151 -0.40 -16.52 -8.25
N GLU A 152 -0.61 -17.49 -7.38
CA GLU A 152 0.34 -17.84 -6.31
C GLU A 152 1.75 -18.08 -6.85
N ARG A 153 1.85 -18.84 -7.94
CA ARG A 153 3.16 -19.19 -8.52
C ARG A 153 3.91 -17.95 -9.02
N ARG A 154 3.18 -17.02 -9.63
CA ARG A 154 3.76 -15.77 -10.11
C ARG A 154 4.21 -14.87 -8.97
N VAL A 155 3.37 -14.77 -7.93
CA VAL A 155 3.64 -13.94 -6.77
C VAL A 155 4.83 -14.49 -5.97
N LEU A 156 4.89 -15.83 -5.77
CA LEU A 156 6.02 -16.51 -5.13
C LEU A 156 7.34 -16.31 -5.91
N LYS A 157 7.32 -16.46 -7.23
CA LYS A 157 8.50 -16.20 -8.05
C LYS A 157 9.01 -14.77 -7.90
N ALA A 158 8.09 -13.80 -7.84
CA ALA A 158 8.46 -12.40 -7.65
C ALA A 158 9.06 -12.15 -6.25
N LEU A 159 8.48 -12.76 -5.21
CA LEU A 159 9.00 -12.67 -3.84
C LEU A 159 10.40 -13.30 -3.73
N ILE A 160 10.59 -14.50 -4.30
CA ILE A 160 11.90 -15.16 -4.33
C ILE A 160 12.95 -14.29 -5.04
N ALA A 161 12.58 -13.69 -6.18
CA ALA A 161 13.47 -12.81 -6.93
C ALA A 161 13.74 -11.46 -6.24
N SER A 162 12.90 -11.04 -5.28
CA SER A 162 13.11 -9.85 -4.47
C SER A 162 13.98 -10.09 -3.23
N SER A 163 14.42 -11.32 -2.99
CA SER A 163 15.25 -11.64 -1.82
C SER A 163 16.60 -10.93 -1.88
N PRO A 164 17.02 -10.31 -0.77
CA PRO A 164 18.33 -9.64 -0.69
C PRO A 164 19.50 -10.61 -0.53
N CYS A 165 19.24 -11.92 -0.35
CA CYS A 165 20.22 -12.97 -0.10
C CYS A 165 19.77 -14.32 -0.68
N ASP A 166 20.61 -15.34 -0.60
CA ASP A 166 20.30 -16.67 -1.07
C ASP A 166 19.11 -17.30 -0.33
N ILE A 167 18.30 -18.07 -1.06
CA ILE A 167 17.23 -18.89 -0.47
C ILE A 167 17.60 -20.36 -0.65
N ARG A 168 17.60 -21.11 0.46
CA ARG A 168 17.98 -22.52 0.51
C ARG A 168 16.88 -23.37 1.15
N MET A 169 16.55 -24.47 0.54
CA MET A 169 15.56 -25.41 1.10
C MET A 169 16.22 -26.36 2.12
N THR A 170 15.56 -26.61 3.24
CA THR A 170 16.04 -27.51 4.29
C THR A 170 14.90 -28.23 5.01
N ASN A 171 15.21 -29.34 5.66
CA ASN A 171 14.32 -30.01 6.63
C ASN A 171 14.81 -29.88 8.08
N GLU A 172 15.88 -29.13 8.31
CA GLU A 172 16.59 -29.07 9.59
C GLU A 172 16.14 -27.90 10.49
N LEU A 173 15.10 -27.12 10.07
CA LEU A 173 14.58 -26.04 10.90
C LEU A 173 13.87 -26.61 12.14
N GLU A 174 14.20 -26.06 13.30
CA GLU A 174 13.64 -26.49 14.58
C GLU A 174 12.13 -26.17 14.71
N GLY A 175 11.41 -27.02 15.39
CA GLY A 175 10.00 -26.82 15.72
C GLY A 175 9.14 -26.57 14.49
N ASN A 176 8.22 -25.59 14.59
CA ASN A 176 7.28 -25.20 13.52
C ASN A 176 7.78 -24.00 12.68
N VAL A 177 9.08 -23.72 12.72
CA VAL A 177 9.66 -22.62 11.93
C VAL A 177 9.60 -22.96 10.45
N CYS A 178 8.93 -22.14 9.66
CA CYS A 178 8.77 -22.33 8.22
C CYS A 178 9.96 -21.76 7.42
N ALA A 179 10.49 -20.61 7.84
CA ALA A 179 11.69 -20.00 7.26
C ALA A 179 12.54 -19.30 8.32
N ARG A 180 13.85 -19.14 8.03
CA ARG A 180 14.81 -18.49 8.94
C ARG A 180 15.95 -17.86 8.14
N TYR A 181 16.16 -16.57 8.30
CA TYR A 181 17.38 -15.91 7.85
C TYR A 181 18.52 -16.18 8.85
N VAL A 182 19.65 -16.60 8.34
CA VAL A 182 20.88 -16.88 9.07
C VAL A 182 21.95 -15.89 8.59
N PRO A 183 22.32 -14.90 9.42
CA PRO A 183 23.28 -13.85 9.03
C PRO A 183 24.67 -14.39 8.66
N GLU A 184 25.12 -15.45 9.35
CA GLU A 184 26.44 -16.06 9.13
C GLU A 184 26.59 -16.65 7.74
N ASP A 185 25.49 -17.14 7.14
CA ASP A 185 25.44 -17.75 5.82
C ASP A 185 24.95 -16.78 4.73
N ASP A 186 24.51 -15.58 5.14
CA ASP A 186 23.74 -14.61 4.31
C ASP A 186 22.66 -15.31 3.47
N ALA A 187 21.88 -16.15 4.14
CA ALA A 187 20.88 -16.99 3.47
C ALA A 187 19.58 -17.14 4.27
N ILE A 188 18.47 -17.26 3.58
CA ILE A 188 17.18 -17.63 4.15
C ILE A 188 16.97 -19.12 3.91
N TYR A 189 16.88 -19.87 4.99
CA TYR A 189 16.51 -21.30 4.94
C TYR A 189 14.99 -21.41 5.05
N ILE A 190 14.40 -22.20 4.13
CA ILE A 190 12.95 -22.46 4.08
C ILE A 190 12.68 -23.96 4.16
N ARG A 191 11.69 -24.35 4.94
CA ARG A 191 11.27 -25.75 5.11
C ARG A 191 10.69 -26.28 3.81
N GLN A 192 11.00 -27.55 3.48
CA GLN A 192 10.41 -28.25 2.35
C GLN A 192 8.95 -28.64 2.62
N GLY A 193 8.13 -28.71 1.57
CA GLY A 193 6.75 -29.23 1.62
C GLY A 193 5.70 -28.25 2.15
N LEU A 194 6.04 -26.97 2.30
CA LEU A 194 5.08 -25.92 2.64
C LEU A 194 4.18 -25.60 1.45
N ASP A 195 2.96 -25.16 1.73
CA ASP A 195 2.07 -24.61 0.70
C ASP A 195 2.47 -23.18 0.29
N GLY A 196 1.77 -22.63 -0.71
CA GLY A 196 2.10 -21.31 -1.27
C GLY A 196 1.92 -20.17 -0.26
N TYR A 197 0.93 -20.26 0.61
CA TYR A 197 0.67 -19.27 1.64
C TYR A 197 1.77 -19.27 2.72
N ASP A 198 2.10 -20.44 3.26
CA ASP A 198 3.13 -20.57 4.29
C ASP A 198 4.51 -20.13 3.77
N ILE A 199 4.84 -20.46 2.51
CA ILE A 199 6.05 -19.97 1.84
C ILE A 199 6.02 -18.44 1.77
N PHE A 200 4.94 -17.85 1.25
CA PHE A 200 4.86 -16.40 1.05
C PHE A 200 4.95 -15.64 2.38
N ARG A 201 4.17 -16.07 3.35
CA ARG A 201 4.11 -15.49 4.69
C ARG A 201 5.47 -15.51 5.39
N SER A 202 6.09 -16.70 5.48
CA SER A 202 7.34 -16.87 6.19
C SER A 202 8.51 -16.21 5.46
N LEU A 203 8.59 -16.36 4.14
CA LEU A 203 9.65 -15.79 3.33
C LEU A 203 9.59 -14.25 3.32
N SER A 204 8.40 -13.65 3.16
CA SER A 204 8.27 -12.18 3.20
C SER A 204 8.72 -11.60 4.54
N GLN A 205 8.43 -12.29 5.66
CA GLN A 205 8.91 -11.87 6.98
C GLN A 205 10.44 -11.96 7.07
N GLU A 206 11.03 -13.05 6.61
CA GLU A 206 12.49 -13.26 6.68
C GLU A 206 13.27 -12.33 5.72
N ILE A 207 12.70 -11.98 4.58
CA ILE A 207 13.26 -10.96 3.67
C ILE A 207 13.36 -9.60 4.37
N VAL A 208 12.30 -9.18 5.07
CA VAL A 208 12.32 -7.93 5.84
C VAL A 208 13.38 -7.99 6.95
N ILE A 209 13.51 -9.13 7.67
CA ILE A 209 14.54 -9.31 8.69
C ILE A 209 15.94 -9.26 8.07
N ALA A 210 16.15 -9.88 6.91
CA ALA A 210 17.44 -9.83 6.20
C ALA A 210 17.80 -8.40 5.78
N ASN A 211 16.84 -7.60 5.33
CA ASN A 211 17.07 -6.18 5.01
C ASN A 211 17.51 -5.40 6.26
N PHE A 212 16.81 -5.55 7.38
CA PHE A 212 17.20 -4.92 8.64
C PHE A 212 18.56 -5.38 9.16
N ALA A 213 18.90 -6.65 8.98
CA ALA A 213 20.20 -7.19 9.42
C ALA A 213 21.37 -6.56 8.65
N LYS A 214 21.18 -6.21 7.36
CA LYS A 214 22.20 -5.47 6.59
C LYS A 214 22.48 -4.08 7.16
N ASP A 215 21.48 -3.47 7.78
CA ASP A 215 21.61 -2.18 8.48
C ASP A 215 22.08 -2.35 9.94
N GLY A 216 22.45 -3.56 10.37
CA GLY A 216 22.93 -3.87 11.70
C GLY A 216 21.83 -3.95 12.78
N VAL A 217 20.56 -4.04 12.40
CA VAL A 217 19.44 -4.17 13.33
C VAL A 217 19.25 -5.63 13.71
N SER A 218 19.09 -5.88 15.01
CA SER A 218 18.89 -7.24 15.51
C SER A 218 17.52 -7.80 15.09
N ARG A 219 17.42 -9.13 15.00
CA ARG A 219 16.13 -9.81 14.75
C ARG A 219 15.08 -9.45 15.81
N GLU A 220 15.48 -9.36 17.07
CA GLU A 220 14.57 -9.04 18.18
C GLU A 220 13.93 -7.67 17.98
N ASP A 221 14.72 -6.67 17.57
CA ASP A 221 14.26 -5.30 17.36
C ASP A 221 13.35 -5.14 16.14
N CYS A 222 13.52 -5.95 15.08
CA CYS A 222 12.77 -5.84 13.84
C CYS A 222 11.65 -6.89 13.64
N SER A 223 11.56 -7.93 14.48
CA SER A 223 10.60 -9.05 14.28
C SER A 223 9.16 -8.60 14.19
N PHE A 224 8.74 -7.65 15.03
CA PHE A 224 7.37 -7.13 14.99
C PHE A 224 7.11 -6.34 13.70
N THR A 225 8.05 -5.50 13.30
CA THR A 225 7.99 -4.76 12.04
C THR A 225 7.88 -5.72 10.85
N ALA A 226 8.72 -6.77 10.84
CA ALA A 226 8.70 -7.78 9.79
C ALA A 226 7.39 -8.58 9.76
N TYR A 227 6.83 -8.92 10.92
CA TYR A 227 5.54 -9.60 11.01
C TYR A 227 4.40 -8.75 10.46
N CYS A 228 4.33 -7.46 10.82
CA CYS A 228 3.32 -6.54 10.30
C CYS A 228 3.52 -6.24 8.81
N ALA A 229 4.77 -6.11 8.34
CA ALA A 229 5.06 -5.92 6.92
C ALA A 229 4.65 -7.14 6.08
N SER A 230 4.90 -8.35 6.59
CA SER A 230 4.46 -9.61 5.98
C SER A 230 2.92 -9.68 5.88
N TYR A 231 2.18 -9.24 6.89
CA TYR A 231 0.72 -9.11 6.82
C TYR A 231 0.29 -8.21 5.66
N ILE A 232 0.87 -7.00 5.56
CA ILE A 232 0.58 -6.04 4.49
C ILE A 232 0.88 -6.66 3.11
N LEU A 233 1.99 -7.40 2.99
CA LEU A 233 2.40 -8.06 1.75
C LEU A 233 1.44 -9.20 1.35
N CYS A 234 0.99 -10.01 2.32
CA CYS A 234 -0.02 -11.05 2.11
C CYS A 234 -1.35 -10.44 1.63
N GLU A 235 -1.83 -9.38 2.29
CA GLU A 235 -3.04 -8.65 1.90
C GLU A 235 -2.96 -8.11 0.47
N ARG A 236 -1.84 -7.45 0.12
CA ARG A 236 -1.61 -6.92 -1.25
C ARG A 236 -1.54 -8.02 -2.30
N SER A 237 -1.06 -9.18 -1.93
CA SER A 237 -0.89 -10.32 -2.81
C SER A 237 -2.15 -11.19 -2.94
N GLY A 238 -3.18 -10.93 -2.13
CA GLY A 238 -4.46 -11.64 -2.19
C GLY A 238 -4.54 -12.88 -1.31
N PHE A 239 -3.53 -13.18 -0.50
CA PHE A 239 -3.56 -14.30 0.43
C PHE A 239 -4.52 -14.05 1.60
N ASP A 240 -5.06 -15.13 2.18
CA ASP A 240 -5.83 -15.05 3.42
C ASP A 240 -4.88 -14.71 4.60
N THR A 241 -5.31 -13.81 5.47
CA THR A 241 -4.52 -13.33 6.61
C THR A 241 -5.21 -13.59 7.95
N GLY A 242 -6.18 -14.49 7.98
CA GLY A 242 -6.95 -14.85 9.18
C GLY A 242 -6.07 -15.36 10.33
N ASP A 243 -4.95 -15.99 10.02
CA ASP A 243 -4.02 -16.59 10.99
C ASP A 243 -3.07 -15.58 11.68
N TYR A 244 -3.08 -14.32 11.26
CA TYR A 244 -2.25 -13.32 11.93
C TYR A 244 -2.87 -12.90 13.25
N ASN A 245 -2.07 -12.94 14.31
CA ASN A 245 -2.49 -12.55 15.65
C ASN A 245 -1.81 -11.25 16.10
N PHE A 246 -2.62 -10.24 16.42
CA PHE A 246 -2.17 -8.94 16.87
C PHE A 246 -2.55 -8.62 18.33
N GLU A 247 -2.98 -9.62 19.13
CA GLU A 247 -3.41 -9.41 20.52
C GLU A 247 -2.38 -8.66 21.37
N LYS A 248 -1.10 -8.89 21.12
CA LYS A 248 0.01 -8.23 21.84
C LYS A 248 0.49 -6.93 21.20
N ALA A 249 -0.07 -6.53 20.07
CA ALA A 249 0.35 -5.30 19.40
C ALA A 249 0.10 -4.03 20.25
N PRO A 250 -1.06 -3.87 20.94
CA PRO A 250 -1.31 -2.71 21.77
C PRO A 250 -0.30 -2.51 22.89
N ASP A 251 0.20 -3.59 23.48
CA ASP A 251 1.18 -3.51 24.59
C ASP A 251 2.48 -2.79 24.19
N ARG A 252 2.85 -2.83 22.91
CA ARG A 252 4.04 -2.15 22.38
C ARG A 252 3.90 -0.63 22.32
N PHE A 253 2.67 -0.14 22.31
CA PHE A 253 2.35 1.27 22.10
C PHE A 253 1.77 1.96 23.35
N LYS A 254 1.57 1.22 24.44
CA LYS A 254 0.78 1.62 25.62
C LYS A 254 1.11 2.97 26.20
N GLU A 255 2.39 3.38 26.19
CA GLU A 255 2.84 4.66 26.75
C GLU A 255 3.50 5.55 25.69
N ALA A 256 3.36 5.17 24.42
CA ALA A 256 4.03 5.88 23.34
C ALA A 256 3.25 7.12 22.90
N GLU A 257 3.95 8.22 22.70
CA GLU A 257 3.40 9.42 22.09
C GLU A 257 3.00 9.20 20.63
N PRO A 258 1.95 9.89 20.13
CA PRO A 258 1.47 9.69 18.75
C PRO A 258 2.57 9.80 17.69
N LYS A 259 3.53 10.70 17.86
CA LYS A 259 4.66 10.84 16.95
C LYS A 259 5.55 9.59 16.93
N THR A 260 5.80 9.01 18.08
CA THR A 260 6.60 7.78 18.23
C THR A 260 5.87 6.59 17.60
N ILE A 261 4.55 6.48 17.84
CA ILE A 261 3.71 5.46 17.22
C ILE A 261 3.81 5.56 15.69
N ARG A 262 3.55 6.73 15.12
CA ARG A 262 3.66 6.96 13.67
C ARG A 262 5.04 6.58 13.12
N GLY A 263 6.12 6.92 13.83
CA GLY A 263 7.48 6.55 13.42
C GLY A 263 7.72 5.03 13.41
N GLN A 264 7.08 4.26 14.29
CA GLN A 264 7.13 2.79 14.23
C GLN A 264 6.28 2.23 13.08
N LEU A 265 5.11 2.82 12.84
CA LEU A 265 4.24 2.45 11.72
C LEU A 265 4.86 2.79 10.37
N ASP A 266 5.64 3.90 10.26
CA ASP A 266 6.41 4.24 9.07
C ASP A 266 7.40 3.13 8.71
N LYS A 267 8.12 2.57 9.69
CA LYS A 267 9.04 1.44 9.45
C LYS A 267 8.31 0.22 8.87
N ILE A 268 7.10 -0.10 9.39
CA ILE A 268 6.28 -1.20 8.87
C ILE A 268 5.87 -0.94 7.41
N ARG A 269 5.34 0.26 7.13
CA ARG A 269 4.94 0.66 5.79
C ARG A 269 6.11 0.63 4.81
N ASP A 270 7.24 1.19 5.19
CA ASP A 270 8.40 1.34 4.33
C ASP A 270 9.00 -0.03 3.99
N SER A 271 9.14 -0.92 4.98
CA SER A 271 9.57 -2.30 4.75
C SER A 271 8.64 -3.06 3.79
N ALA A 272 7.31 -2.95 3.96
CA ALA A 272 6.36 -3.58 3.06
C ALA A 272 6.39 -2.96 1.65
N ASN A 273 6.62 -1.64 1.55
CA ASN A 273 6.72 -0.96 0.27
C ASN A 273 8.00 -1.31 -0.49
N GLU A 274 9.13 -1.42 0.20
CA GLU A 274 10.41 -1.83 -0.36
C GLU A 274 10.28 -3.22 -1.02
N VAL A 275 9.86 -4.23 -0.27
CA VAL A 275 9.65 -5.58 -0.81
C VAL A 275 8.63 -5.58 -1.95
N SER A 276 7.52 -4.83 -1.83
CA SER A 276 6.52 -4.71 -2.92
C SER A 276 7.09 -4.09 -4.19
N GLN A 277 8.02 -3.13 -4.08
CA GLN A 277 8.68 -2.50 -5.23
C GLN A 277 9.64 -3.47 -5.91
N ASP A 278 10.41 -4.22 -5.13
CA ASP A 278 11.34 -5.23 -5.65
C ASP A 278 10.61 -6.37 -6.34
N MET A 279 9.52 -6.87 -5.75
CA MET A 279 8.63 -7.84 -6.39
C MET A 279 8.08 -7.31 -7.72
N ARG A 280 7.69 -6.04 -7.78
CA ARG A 280 7.18 -5.44 -9.02
C ARG A 280 8.26 -5.36 -10.09
N ARG A 281 9.49 -4.94 -9.73
CA ARG A 281 10.64 -4.93 -10.64
C ARG A 281 10.91 -6.34 -11.20
N ALA A 282 10.93 -7.33 -10.33
CA ALA A 282 11.11 -8.72 -10.75
C ALA A 282 10.00 -9.21 -11.71
N MET A 283 8.74 -8.85 -11.47
CA MET A 283 7.63 -9.17 -12.38
C MET A 283 7.76 -8.49 -13.75
N GLU A 284 8.20 -7.23 -13.78
CA GLU A 284 8.41 -6.49 -15.03
C GLU A 284 9.58 -7.05 -15.85
N GLU A 285 10.65 -7.47 -15.20
CA GLU A 285 11.81 -8.11 -15.83
C GLU A 285 11.41 -9.47 -16.41
N GLN A 286 10.66 -10.28 -15.69
CA GLN A 286 10.12 -11.56 -16.19
C GLN A 286 9.19 -11.38 -17.40
N GLN A 287 8.45 -10.28 -17.49
CA GLN A 287 7.61 -9.99 -18.67
C GLN A 287 8.42 -9.52 -19.88
N LYS A 288 9.52 -8.82 -19.66
CA LYS A 288 10.42 -8.34 -20.72
C LYS A 288 11.35 -9.43 -21.25
N ALA A 289 11.73 -10.39 -20.41
CA ALA A 289 12.41 -11.58 -20.85
C ALA A 289 11.44 -12.31 -21.79
N LYS A 290 11.72 -12.29 -23.13
CA LYS A 290 11.03 -13.17 -24.08
C LYS A 290 11.11 -14.58 -23.50
N PRO A 291 10.09 -15.43 -23.68
CA PRO A 291 10.22 -16.83 -23.30
C PRO A 291 11.43 -17.41 -24.09
N THR A 292 12.59 -17.35 -23.51
CA THR A 292 13.66 -18.27 -23.82
C THR A 292 13.04 -19.59 -23.44
N GLU A 293 12.81 -20.45 -24.44
CA GLU A 293 12.48 -21.85 -24.21
C GLU A 293 13.32 -22.29 -23.03
N ASP A 294 12.64 -22.76 -21.98
CA ASP A 294 13.32 -23.15 -20.75
C ASP A 294 14.47 -24.05 -21.12
N ILE A 295 15.70 -23.70 -20.75
CA ILE A 295 16.91 -24.50 -21.10
C ILE A 295 16.69 -25.97 -20.71
N ASN A 296 15.89 -26.20 -19.64
CA ASN A 296 15.47 -27.53 -19.23
C ASN A 296 14.47 -28.17 -20.23
N GLU A 297 13.55 -27.41 -20.83
CA GLU A 297 12.69 -27.90 -21.90
C GLU A 297 13.47 -28.17 -23.19
N LEU A 298 14.45 -27.35 -23.54
CA LEU A 298 15.37 -27.59 -24.66
C LEU A 298 16.25 -28.81 -24.41
N LEU A 299 16.73 -29.01 -23.18
CA LEU A 299 17.50 -30.19 -22.78
C LEU A 299 16.63 -31.46 -22.81
N ILE A 300 15.39 -31.41 -22.32
CA ILE A 300 14.44 -32.53 -22.38
C ILE A 300 14.10 -32.86 -23.84
N LYS A 301 13.79 -31.86 -24.67
CA LYS A 301 13.57 -32.06 -26.12
C LYS A 301 14.81 -32.61 -26.84
N ALA A 302 16.02 -32.21 -26.41
CA ALA A 302 17.27 -32.71 -26.99
C ALA A 302 17.57 -34.17 -26.57
N ILE A 303 17.19 -34.56 -25.36
CA ILE A 303 17.33 -35.92 -24.83
C ILE A 303 16.29 -36.86 -25.46
N GLU A 304 15.06 -36.38 -25.71
CA GLU A 304 13.98 -37.16 -26.33
C GLU A 304 14.06 -37.21 -27.86
N ALA A 305 14.90 -36.38 -28.49
CA ALA A 305 15.08 -36.41 -29.94
C ALA A 305 15.78 -37.70 -30.37
N PRO A 306 15.18 -38.53 -31.27
CA PRO A 306 15.79 -39.79 -31.70
C PRO A 306 17.15 -39.54 -32.36
N THR A 307 18.15 -40.26 -31.90
CA THR A 307 19.53 -40.13 -32.40
C THR A 307 19.59 -40.45 -33.89
N LYS A 308 20.54 -39.82 -34.60
CA LYS A 308 20.76 -40.10 -36.05
C LYS A 308 20.93 -41.60 -36.37
N LYS A 309 21.29 -42.42 -35.38
CA LYS A 309 21.39 -43.88 -35.52
C LYS A 309 20.02 -44.56 -35.50
N GLU A 310 19.08 -44.10 -34.71
CA GLU A 310 17.72 -44.66 -34.62
C GLU A 310 16.88 -44.30 -35.84
N LYS A 311 17.00 -43.05 -36.35
CA LYS A 311 16.38 -42.66 -37.64
C LYS A 311 16.86 -43.51 -38.82
N ARG A 312 18.16 -43.86 -38.87
CA ARG A 312 18.72 -44.73 -39.94
C ARG A 312 18.29 -46.19 -39.79
N LYS A 313 17.89 -46.63 -38.61
CA LYS A 313 17.37 -47.98 -38.37
C LYS A 313 15.90 -48.07 -38.74
N ALA A 314 15.07 -47.07 -38.39
CA ALA A 314 13.68 -47.00 -38.80
C ALA A 314 13.50 -46.89 -40.32
N ASP A 315 14.36 -46.14 -41.02
CA ASP A 315 14.35 -46.03 -42.49
C ASP A 315 14.83 -47.33 -43.21
N ARG A 316 15.48 -48.24 -42.50
CA ARG A 316 15.91 -49.57 -43.06
C ARG A 316 14.90 -50.67 -42.80
N GLU A 317 14.07 -50.57 -41.78
CA GLU A 317 13.04 -51.57 -41.44
C GLU A 317 11.69 -51.26 -42.10
N GLY A 318 11.53 -50.08 -42.73
CA GLY A 318 10.34 -49.63 -43.46
C GLY A 318 10.42 -49.77 -44.98
N ARG A 319 11.41 -50.58 -45.51
CA ARG A 319 11.50 -50.88 -46.95
C ARG A 319 11.36 -52.40 -47.23
#